data_647a25ab8d97bd0b8a4572a2a2c1d1d5
#
_entry.id   647a25ab8d97bd0b8a4572a2a2c1d1d5
#
_cell.length_a   1.000
_cell.length_b   1.000
_cell.length_c   1.000
_cell.angle_alpha   90.00
_cell.angle_beta   90.00
_cell.angle_gamma   90.00
#
_symmetry.space_group_name_H-M   'P 1'
#
loop_
_entity.id
_entity.type
_entity.pdbx_description
1 polymer ?
#
loop_
_entity_poly.entity_id
_entity_poly.type
_entity_poly.pdbx_seq_one_letter_code
_entity_poly.pdbx_strand_id
1 'polypeptide(L)'
;MPPDTALDLARTAFRRADHTLQNQRRDFPEWHLGRPRYALWALDVNTAPVRDAMAAAAAHLDGLLLDGYRRQAHVTLALCGFPCDTPQHADDFGPAALA
;
A
#
# COMPACT_ATOMS: atom_id res chain seq x y z
N MET A 1 -25.24 16.77 -8.10
CA MET A 1 -23.94 16.08 -8.30
C MET A 1 -24.15 14.60 -8.07
N PRO A 2 -23.76 13.76 -8.98
CA PRO A 2 -23.92 12.33 -8.74
C PRO A 2 -23.08 11.92 -7.52
N PRO A 3 -23.52 10.95 -6.71
CA PRO A 3 -22.75 10.45 -5.60
C PRO A 3 -21.45 9.80 -6.11
N ASP A 4 -20.42 9.82 -5.28
CA ASP A 4 -19.21 9.04 -5.57
C ASP A 4 -19.54 7.56 -5.38
N THR A 5 -19.89 6.90 -6.47
CA THR A 5 -20.36 5.51 -6.47
C THR A 5 -19.32 4.56 -5.87
N ALA A 6 -18.01 4.77 -6.15
CA ALA A 6 -16.96 3.94 -5.60
C ALA A 6 -16.87 4.06 -4.08
N LEU A 7 -16.93 5.28 -3.56
CA LEU A 7 -16.90 5.53 -2.13
C LEU A 7 -18.16 4.97 -1.43
N ASP A 8 -19.32 5.15 -2.05
CA ASP A 8 -20.58 4.62 -1.51
C ASP A 8 -20.58 3.10 -1.45
N LEU A 9 -20.07 2.43 -2.48
CA LEU A 9 -19.92 0.98 -2.49
C LEU A 9 -18.93 0.51 -1.41
N ALA A 10 -17.82 1.20 -1.24
CA ALA A 10 -16.85 0.89 -0.19
C ALA A 10 -17.45 1.04 1.21
N ARG A 11 -18.19 2.11 1.46
CA ARG A 11 -18.88 2.31 2.74
C ARG A 11 -19.92 1.24 3.02
N THR A 12 -20.68 0.87 2.01
CA THR A 12 -21.69 -0.19 2.14
C THR A 12 -21.03 -1.53 2.45
N ALA A 13 -19.96 -1.87 1.74
CA ALA A 13 -19.21 -3.09 1.99
C ALA A 13 -18.62 -3.11 3.40
N PHE A 14 -18.05 -2.00 3.85
CA PHE A 14 -17.49 -1.87 5.20
C PHE A 14 -18.55 -2.08 6.29
N ARG A 15 -19.74 -1.49 6.12
CA ARG A 15 -20.83 -1.61 7.11
C ARG A 15 -21.40 -3.02 7.18
N ARG A 16 -21.32 -3.79 6.09
CA ARG A 16 -21.80 -5.17 6.03
C ARG A 16 -20.77 -6.18 6.47
N ALA A 17 -19.50 -5.80 6.50
CA ALA A 17 -18.41 -6.69 6.89
C ALA A 17 -18.49 -7.00 8.39
N ASP A 18 -18.41 -8.26 8.74
CA ASP A 18 -18.37 -8.73 10.12
C ASP A 18 -16.96 -9.12 10.57
N HIS A 19 -16.00 -9.07 9.65
CA HIS A 19 -14.59 -9.36 9.93
C HIS A 19 -13.69 -8.64 8.93
N THR A 20 -12.41 -8.57 9.23
CA THR A 20 -11.36 -8.11 8.32
C THR A 20 -10.50 -9.28 7.90
N LEU A 21 -9.80 -9.13 6.78
CA LEU A 21 -8.82 -10.10 6.35
C LEU A 21 -7.45 -9.75 6.92
N GLN A 22 -6.76 -10.75 7.44
CA GLN A 22 -5.39 -10.57 7.91
C GLN A 22 -4.47 -10.32 6.73
N ASN A 23 -3.60 -9.31 6.86
CA ASN A 23 -2.55 -9.06 5.88
C ASN A 23 -1.55 -10.24 5.88
N GLN A 24 -1.12 -10.65 4.70
CA GLN A 24 -0.16 -11.74 4.55
C GLN A 24 1.26 -11.19 4.40
N ARG A 25 2.18 -11.71 5.20
CA ARG A 25 3.60 -11.39 5.13
C ARG A 25 4.32 -12.54 4.41
N ARG A 26 4.24 -12.52 3.10
CA ARG A 26 4.90 -13.52 2.25
C ARG A 26 5.40 -12.88 0.97
N ASP A 27 6.28 -13.57 0.27
CA ASP A 27 6.58 -13.26 -1.10
C ASP A 27 5.35 -13.55 -1.98
N PHE A 28 5.12 -12.71 -2.99
CA PHE A 28 4.02 -12.85 -3.93
C PHE A 28 4.55 -13.06 -5.35
N PRO A 29 5.12 -14.25 -5.66
CA PRO A 29 5.68 -14.51 -6.98
C PRO A 29 4.64 -14.42 -8.11
N GLU A 30 3.36 -14.67 -7.81
CA GLU A 30 2.26 -14.51 -8.75
C GLU A 30 2.06 -13.05 -9.19
N TRP A 31 2.53 -12.10 -8.38
CA TRP A 31 2.47 -10.68 -8.70
C TRP A 31 3.76 -10.18 -9.35
N HIS A 32 4.91 -10.40 -8.70
CA HIS A 32 6.16 -9.81 -9.20
C HIS A 32 6.79 -10.60 -10.36
N LEU A 33 6.45 -11.87 -10.55
CA LEU A 33 6.90 -12.71 -11.66
C LEU A 33 8.44 -12.74 -11.79
N GLY A 34 9.16 -12.78 -10.67
CA GLY A 34 10.61 -12.75 -10.63
C GLY A 34 11.26 -11.39 -10.86
N ARG A 35 10.47 -10.32 -11.03
CA ARG A 35 10.99 -8.96 -11.19
C ARG A 35 11.41 -8.39 -9.84
N PRO A 36 12.69 -7.99 -9.65
CA PRO A 36 13.22 -7.72 -8.31
C PRO A 36 12.90 -6.34 -7.76
N ARG A 37 12.45 -5.40 -8.58
CA ARG A 37 12.28 -4.01 -8.19
C ARG A 37 10.90 -3.50 -8.57
N TYR A 38 10.27 -2.82 -7.62
CA TYR A 38 9.02 -2.10 -7.85
C TYR A 38 9.21 -0.65 -7.46
N ALA A 39 8.78 0.28 -8.31
CA ALA A 39 8.95 1.71 -8.10
C ALA A 39 7.61 2.37 -7.77
N LEU A 40 7.67 3.31 -6.83
CA LEU A 40 6.54 4.17 -6.51
C LEU A 40 7.05 5.54 -6.09
N TRP A 41 6.18 6.54 -6.18
CA TRP A 41 6.42 7.84 -5.60
C TRP A 41 5.73 7.92 -4.24
N ALA A 42 6.46 8.36 -3.22
CA ALA A 42 5.94 8.49 -1.87
C ALA A 42 6.50 9.72 -1.19
N LEU A 43 5.73 10.26 -0.24
CA LEU A 43 6.23 11.26 0.70
C LEU A 43 6.82 10.54 1.91
N ASP A 44 8.05 10.91 2.27
CA ASP A 44 8.66 10.48 3.52
C ASP A 44 8.13 11.39 4.64
N VAL A 45 7.28 10.85 5.48
CA VAL A 45 6.71 11.57 6.64
C VAL A 45 7.22 10.97 7.95
N ASN A 46 8.36 10.32 7.92
CA ASN A 46 8.95 9.66 9.10
C ASN A 46 9.56 10.68 10.05
N THR A 47 8.71 11.48 10.66
CA THR A 47 9.04 12.49 11.67
C THR A 47 8.57 12.04 13.04
N ALA A 48 9.13 12.63 14.11
CA ALA A 48 8.76 12.26 15.47
C ALA A 48 7.25 12.42 15.75
N PRO A 49 6.58 13.53 15.37
CA PRO A 49 5.14 13.65 15.59
C PRO A 49 4.32 12.55 14.89
N VAL A 50 4.67 12.18 13.67
CA VAL A 50 3.97 11.14 12.92
C VAL A 50 4.23 9.76 13.54
N ARG A 51 5.47 9.47 13.90
CA ARG A 51 5.79 8.20 14.59
C ARG A 51 5.05 8.07 15.91
N ASP A 52 4.95 9.16 16.68
CA ASP A 52 4.22 9.17 17.95
C ASP A 52 2.72 8.93 17.75
N ALA A 53 2.13 9.54 16.72
CA ALA A 53 0.73 9.31 16.36
C ALA A 53 0.48 7.87 15.93
N MET A 54 1.39 7.29 15.15
CA MET A 54 1.30 5.89 14.73
C MET A 54 1.43 4.94 15.92
N ALA A 55 2.35 5.23 16.86
CA ALA A 55 2.51 4.43 18.07
C ALA A 55 1.28 4.49 18.96
N ALA A 56 0.67 5.66 19.08
CA ALA A 56 -0.57 5.83 19.85
C ALA A 56 -1.73 5.05 19.21
N ALA A 57 -1.85 5.10 17.89
CA ALA A 57 -2.86 4.32 17.16
C ALA A 57 -2.63 2.81 17.31
N ALA A 58 -1.39 2.36 17.22
CA ALA A 58 -1.05 0.95 17.40
C ALA A 58 -1.38 0.47 18.82
N ALA A 59 -1.10 1.28 19.82
CA ALA A 59 -1.45 0.96 21.22
C ALA A 59 -2.98 0.87 21.42
N HIS A 60 -3.73 1.76 20.77
CA HIS A 60 -5.20 1.73 20.83
C HIS A 60 -5.78 0.46 20.18
N LEU A 61 -5.12 -0.04 19.14
CA LEU A 61 -5.54 -1.21 18.39
C LEU A 61 -4.82 -2.50 18.85
N ASP A 62 -4.22 -2.49 20.03
CA ASP A 62 -3.47 -3.64 20.55
C ASP A 62 -4.35 -4.90 20.55
N GLY A 63 -3.78 -6.02 20.12
CA GLY A 63 -4.49 -7.28 19.97
C GLY A 63 -5.24 -7.44 18.63
N LEU A 64 -5.40 -6.36 17.86
CA LEU A 64 -6.08 -6.38 16.56
C LEU A 64 -5.11 -6.31 15.37
N LEU A 65 -3.85 -6.01 15.63
CA LEU A 65 -2.85 -5.81 14.58
C LEU A 65 -2.00 -7.07 14.37
N LEU A 66 -1.52 -7.25 13.15
CA LEU A 66 -0.58 -8.31 12.82
C LEU A 66 0.76 -8.04 13.53
N ASP A 67 1.21 -9.01 14.34
CA ASP A 67 2.47 -8.89 15.08
C ASP A 67 3.68 -8.82 14.15
N GLY A 68 4.65 -7.99 14.55
CA GLY A 68 5.93 -7.89 13.83
C GLY A 68 5.87 -7.18 12.50
N TYR A 69 4.71 -6.67 12.08
CA TYR A 69 4.59 -5.89 10.86
C TYR A 69 4.99 -4.44 11.13
N ARG A 70 6.09 -4.02 10.54
CA ARG A 70 6.65 -2.68 10.72
C ARG A 70 6.83 -2.03 9.36
N ARG A 71 6.43 -0.78 9.24
CA ARG A 71 6.66 0.01 8.03
C ARG A 71 7.10 1.42 8.41
N GLN A 72 8.00 1.98 7.61
CA GLN A 72 8.36 3.38 7.72
C GLN A 72 7.15 4.25 7.37
N ALA A 73 6.96 5.34 8.12
CA ALA A 73 5.86 6.28 7.87
C ALA A 73 6.05 6.94 6.50
N HIS A 74 5.08 6.76 5.62
CA HIS A 74 5.11 7.32 4.27
C HIS A 74 3.69 7.48 3.74
N VAL A 75 3.55 8.32 2.73
CA VAL A 75 2.30 8.46 1.97
C VAL A 75 2.60 8.14 0.52
N THR A 76 2.03 7.07 0.00
CA THR A 76 2.17 6.70 -1.41
C THR A 76 1.37 7.66 -2.28
N LEU A 77 2.03 8.27 -3.25
CA LEU A 77 1.40 9.23 -4.18
C LEU A 77 1.01 8.57 -5.50
N ALA A 78 1.88 7.72 -6.04
CA ALA A 78 1.66 7.07 -7.33
C ALA A 78 2.43 5.77 -7.41
N LEU A 79 1.83 4.75 -8.00
CA LEU A 79 2.47 3.48 -8.30
C LEU A 79 3.04 3.55 -9.71
N CYS A 80 4.34 3.26 -9.87
CA CYS A 80 5.01 3.32 -11.17
C CYS A 80 5.09 1.97 -11.85
N GLY A 81 5.30 0.90 -11.08
CA GLY A 81 5.44 -0.44 -11.62
C GLY A 81 6.87 -0.98 -11.53
N PHE A 82 7.20 -1.92 -12.39
CA PHE A 82 8.48 -2.61 -12.38
C PHE A 82 9.42 -2.00 -13.42
N PRO A 83 10.52 -1.34 -12.99
CA PRO A 83 11.49 -0.80 -13.94
C PRO A 83 12.25 -1.93 -14.64
N CYS A 84 12.40 -1.83 -15.95
CA CYS A 84 13.16 -2.79 -16.76
C CYS A 84 13.61 -2.17 -18.05
N ASP A 85 14.62 -2.78 -18.68
CA ASP A 85 15.15 -2.28 -19.96
C ASP A 85 14.21 -2.60 -21.13
N THR A 86 13.54 -3.76 -21.07
CA THR A 86 12.63 -4.22 -22.12
C THR A 86 11.28 -4.59 -21.50
N PRO A 87 10.29 -3.67 -21.50
CA PRO A 87 8.97 -3.95 -20.95
C PRO A 87 8.28 -5.11 -21.63
N GLN A 88 7.76 -6.05 -20.85
CA GLN A 88 7.05 -7.24 -21.30
C GLN A 88 5.66 -7.39 -20.67
N HIS A 89 5.41 -6.72 -19.56
CA HIS A 89 4.15 -6.77 -18.82
C HIS A 89 3.51 -5.38 -18.76
N ALA A 90 2.21 -5.34 -18.53
CA ALA A 90 1.47 -4.08 -18.49
C ALA A 90 1.97 -3.11 -17.42
N ASP A 91 2.49 -3.62 -16.31
CA ASP A 91 3.04 -2.85 -15.21
C ASP A 91 4.57 -2.69 -15.25
N ASP A 92 5.21 -3.03 -16.38
CA ASP A 92 6.61 -2.72 -16.63
C ASP A 92 6.76 -1.32 -17.22
N PHE A 93 7.89 -0.67 -16.94
CA PHE A 93 8.22 0.60 -17.58
C PHE A 93 9.74 0.73 -17.79
N GLY A 94 10.11 1.46 -18.86
CA GLY A 94 11.51 1.81 -19.10
C GLY A 94 11.95 3.04 -18.31
N PRO A 95 13.27 3.22 -18.08
CA PRO A 95 13.78 4.34 -17.26
C PRO A 95 13.37 5.72 -17.77
N ALA A 96 13.17 5.88 -19.08
CA ALA A 96 12.76 7.16 -19.69
C ALA A 96 11.37 7.63 -19.21
N ALA A 97 10.51 6.73 -18.74
CA ALA A 97 9.18 7.09 -18.25
C ALA A 97 9.21 7.94 -16.97
N LEU A 98 10.34 7.95 -16.25
CA LEU A 98 10.51 8.74 -15.02
C LEU A 98 11.21 10.09 -15.30
N ALA A 99 11.63 10.33 -16.51
CA ALA A 99 12.32 11.57 -16.87
C ALA A 99 11.36 12.76 -16.98
#